data_370d90261fa93c8584115392232388b2
#
_entry.id   370d90261fa93c8584115392232388b2
#
_cell.length_a   1.000
_cell.length_b   1.000
_cell.length_c   1.000
_cell.angle_alpha   90.00
_cell.angle_beta   90.00
_cell.angle_gamma   90.00
#
_symmetry.space_group_name_H-M   'P 1'
#
loop_
_entity.id
_entity.type
_entity.pdbx_description
1 polymer ?
#
loop_
_entity_poly.entity_id
_entity_poly.type
_entity_poly.pdbx_seq_one_letter_code
_entity_poly.pdbx_strand_id
1 'polypeptide(L)'
;MTIGEYIKKLRKQKGLQQKEVAIEVGLNQSNYNKVENDHRQPSIDVLNKLAKLFDVTVDQLLNPDDRLPKAVTVEDKTTTEKIKLIEQLEDEDRNVIYRMIDTMLTKKKFQDFFQQNIDVK
;
A
#
# COMPACT_ATOMS: atom_id res chain seq x y z
N MET A 1 -21.17 2.67 0.80
CA MET A 1 -20.62 2.42 -0.56
C MET A 1 -20.29 0.94 -0.69
N THR A 2 -20.75 0.31 -1.75
CA THR A 2 -20.43 -1.10 -2.01
C THR A 2 -19.06 -1.23 -2.67
N ILE A 3 -18.54 -2.47 -2.71
CA ILE A 3 -17.28 -2.77 -3.40
C ILE A 3 -17.36 -2.37 -4.87
N GLY A 4 -18.45 -2.72 -5.54
CA GLY A 4 -18.66 -2.39 -6.96
C GLY A 4 -18.71 -0.90 -7.21
N GLU A 5 -19.43 -0.15 -6.36
CA GLU A 5 -19.50 1.31 -6.44
C GLU A 5 -18.12 1.95 -6.27
N TYR A 6 -17.31 1.44 -5.34
CA TYR A 6 -15.96 1.94 -5.11
C TYR A 6 -15.05 1.68 -6.32
N ILE A 7 -15.11 0.47 -6.86
CA ILE A 7 -14.36 0.12 -8.08
C ILE A 7 -14.74 1.04 -9.23
N LYS A 8 -16.03 1.28 -9.41
CA LYS A 8 -16.53 2.18 -10.44
C LYS A 8 -16.00 3.61 -10.25
N LYS A 9 -15.99 4.08 -9.01
CA LYS A 9 -15.47 5.41 -8.67
C LYS A 9 -13.98 5.51 -9.02
N LEU A 10 -13.17 4.52 -8.63
CA LEU A 10 -11.75 4.48 -8.93
C LEU A 10 -11.50 4.45 -10.44
N ARG A 11 -12.29 3.67 -11.18
CA ARG A 11 -12.20 3.59 -12.63
C ARG A 11 -12.43 4.95 -13.27
N LYS A 12 -13.50 5.64 -12.85
CA LYS A 12 -13.84 6.97 -13.38
C LYS A 12 -12.78 8.01 -13.03
N GLN A 13 -12.19 7.93 -11.84
CA GLN A 13 -11.12 8.83 -11.44
C GLN A 13 -9.88 8.69 -12.32
N LYS A 14 -9.61 7.49 -12.82
CA LYS A 14 -8.53 7.25 -13.78
C LYS A 14 -8.91 7.49 -15.24
N GLY A 15 -10.15 7.85 -15.50
CA GLY A 15 -10.62 8.09 -16.87
C GLY A 15 -10.69 6.84 -17.73
N LEU A 16 -10.82 5.67 -17.12
CA LEU A 16 -10.85 4.40 -17.83
C LEU A 16 -12.29 3.96 -18.13
N GLN A 17 -12.44 3.25 -19.26
CA GLN A 17 -13.70 2.61 -19.60
C GLN A 17 -13.79 1.21 -19.01
N GLN A 18 -15.00 0.68 -18.84
CA GLN A 18 -15.19 -0.67 -18.34
C GLN A 18 -14.42 -1.72 -19.15
N LYS A 19 -14.43 -1.56 -20.47
CA LYS A 19 -13.71 -2.48 -21.38
C LYS A 19 -12.21 -2.52 -21.08
N GLU A 20 -11.62 -1.36 -20.83
CA GLU A 20 -10.19 -1.28 -20.55
C GLU A 20 -9.83 -1.99 -19.24
N VAL A 21 -10.61 -1.76 -18.20
CA VAL A 21 -10.39 -2.42 -16.91
C VAL A 21 -10.64 -3.92 -17.00
N ALA A 22 -11.69 -4.32 -17.72
CA ALA A 22 -12.00 -5.74 -17.92
C ALA A 22 -10.82 -6.49 -18.54
N ILE A 23 -10.20 -5.93 -19.56
CA ILE A 23 -9.01 -6.52 -20.19
C ILE A 23 -7.86 -6.66 -19.19
N GLU A 24 -7.60 -5.62 -18.41
CA GLU A 24 -6.50 -5.62 -17.45
C GLU A 24 -6.68 -6.67 -16.35
N VAL A 25 -7.91 -6.96 -15.95
CA VAL A 25 -8.18 -7.93 -14.88
C VAL A 25 -8.56 -9.31 -15.40
N GLY A 26 -8.51 -9.52 -16.72
CA GLY A 26 -8.77 -10.83 -17.32
C GLY A 26 -10.24 -11.25 -17.35
N LEU A 27 -11.16 -10.28 -17.34
CA LEU A 27 -12.60 -10.52 -17.47
C LEU A 27 -13.10 -10.00 -18.80
N ASN A 28 -14.22 -10.56 -19.28
CA ASN A 28 -14.96 -9.92 -20.37
C ASN A 28 -15.75 -8.72 -19.80
N GLN A 29 -16.18 -7.82 -20.67
CA GLN A 29 -16.86 -6.61 -20.24
C GLN A 29 -18.16 -6.91 -19.49
N SER A 30 -18.92 -7.91 -19.90
CA SER A 30 -20.16 -8.29 -19.26
C SER A 30 -19.94 -8.75 -17.81
N ASN A 31 -18.93 -9.59 -17.57
CA ASN A 31 -18.60 -10.07 -16.24
C ASN A 31 -18.05 -8.94 -15.37
N TYR A 32 -17.21 -8.06 -15.93
CA TYR A 32 -16.71 -6.90 -15.20
C TYR A 32 -17.83 -5.94 -14.82
N ASN A 33 -18.79 -5.71 -15.75
CA ASN A 33 -19.97 -4.89 -15.46
C ASN A 33 -20.74 -5.43 -14.25
N LYS A 34 -20.88 -6.76 -14.15
CA LYS A 34 -21.53 -7.40 -13.01
C LYS A 34 -20.77 -7.14 -11.70
N VAL A 35 -19.45 -7.07 -11.74
CA VAL A 35 -18.64 -6.72 -10.57
C VAL A 35 -18.94 -5.29 -10.10
N GLU A 36 -18.99 -4.32 -11.01
CA GLU A 36 -19.31 -2.94 -10.66
C GLU A 36 -20.75 -2.77 -10.12
N ASN A 37 -21.66 -3.60 -10.56
CA ASN A 37 -23.07 -3.56 -10.14
C ASN A 37 -23.37 -4.49 -8.97
N ASP A 38 -22.36 -5.08 -8.36
CA ASP A 38 -22.48 -5.99 -7.21
C ASP A 38 -23.30 -7.26 -7.50
N HIS A 39 -23.42 -7.62 -8.77
CA HIS A 39 -24.09 -8.87 -9.19
C HIS A 39 -23.14 -10.06 -9.21
N ARG A 40 -21.85 -9.84 -9.06
CA ARG A 40 -20.82 -10.86 -9.02
C ARG A 40 -19.71 -10.41 -8.10
N GLN A 41 -19.28 -11.30 -7.21
CA GLN A 41 -18.11 -11.03 -6.37
C GLN A 41 -16.83 -11.27 -7.17
N PRO A 42 -15.87 -10.33 -7.11
CA PRO A 42 -14.58 -10.54 -7.75
C PRO A 42 -13.79 -11.64 -7.02
N SER A 43 -13.07 -12.45 -7.79
CA SER A 43 -12.14 -13.41 -7.23
C SER A 43 -10.94 -12.70 -6.59
N ILE A 44 -10.16 -13.44 -5.78
CA ILE A 44 -8.95 -12.91 -5.18
C ILE A 44 -7.97 -12.43 -6.27
N ASP A 45 -7.85 -13.16 -7.35
CA ASP A 45 -6.99 -12.78 -8.48
C ASP A 45 -7.44 -11.45 -9.11
N VAL A 46 -8.73 -11.30 -9.33
CA VAL A 46 -9.31 -10.05 -9.87
C VAL A 46 -9.11 -8.90 -8.89
N LEU A 47 -9.32 -9.13 -7.59
CA LEU A 47 -9.09 -8.12 -6.55
C LEU A 47 -7.64 -7.65 -6.53
N ASN A 48 -6.69 -8.56 -6.65
CA ASN A 48 -5.26 -8.23 -6.69
C ASN A 48 -4.92 -7.37 -7.92
N LYS A 49 -5.49 -7.72 -9.07
CA LYS A 49 -5.28 -6.96 -10.30
C LYS A 49 -5.90 -5.57 -10.25
N LEU A 50 -7.10 -5.47 -9.69
CA LEU A 50 -7.77 -4.18 -9.47
C LEU A 50 -6.97 -3.29 -8.51
N ALA A 51 -6.48 -3.86 -7.43
CA ALA A 51 -5.67 -3.14 -6.45
C ALA A 51 -4.42 -2.55 -7.09
N LYS A 52 -3.72 -3.32 -7.91
CA LYS A 52 -2.55 -2.85 -8.65
C LYS A 52 -2.90 -1.75 -9.66
N LEU A 53 -3.97 -1.96 -10.42
CA LEU A 53 -4.40 -1.01 -11.44
C LEU A 53 -4.77 0.34 -10.84
N PHE A 54 -5.47 0.34 -9.71
CA PHE A 54 -5.96 1.55 -9.07
C PHE A 54 -5.03 2.08 -7.97
N ASP A 55 -3.88 1.43 -7.75
CA ASP A 55 -2.91 1.82 -6.75
C ASP A 55 -3.53 1.92 -5.35
N VAL A 56 -4.32 0.94 -5.00
CA VAL A 56 -4.94 0.78 -3.68
C VAL A 56 -4.63 -0.62 -3.15
N THR A 57 -4.93 -0.85 -1.88
CA THR A 57 -4.79 -2.19 -1.30
C THR A 57 -6.06 -3.00 -1.51
N VAL A 58 -5.95 -4.33 -1.46
CA VAL A 58 -7.13 -5.20 -1.49
C VAL A 58 -8.05 -4.90 -0.30
N ASP A 59 -7.46 -4.61 0.85
CA ASP A 59 -8.23 -4.26 2.04
C ASP A 59 -9.07 -2.99 1.83
N GLN A 60 -8.52 -1.97 1.14
CA GLN A 60 -9.27 -0.77 0.77
C GLN A 60 -10.43 -1.08 -0.16
N LEU A 61 -10.23 -2.02 -1.10
CA LEU A 61 -11.32 -2.47 -1.98
C LEU A 61 -12.43 -3.17 -1.22
N LEU A 62 -12.08 -3.98 -0.23
CA LEU A 62 -13.04 -4.74 0.57
C LEU A 62 -13.75 -3.88 1.61
N ASN A 63 -13.16 -2.78 2.03
CA ASN A 63 -13.69 -1.89 3.06
C ASN A 63 -13.80 -0.44 2.54
N PRO A 64 -14.64 -0.18 1.53
CA PRO A 64 -14.70 1.13 0.88
C PRO A 64 -15.31 2.23 1.74
N ASP A 65 -15.98 1.90 2.83
CA ASP A 65 -16.59 2.87 3.74
C ASP A 65 -15.62 3.39 4.81
N ASP A 66 -14.40 2.91 4.79
CA ASP A 66 -13.33 3.37 5.67
C ASP A 66 -12.89 4.76 5.21
N ARG A 67 -13.62 5.79 5.69
CA ARG A 67 -13.45 7.18 5.24
C ARG A 67 -12.17 7.84 5.74
N LEU A 68 -11.61 7.30 6.81
CA LEU A 68 -10.36 7.80 7.36
C LEU A 68 -9.22 7.02 6.73
N PRO A 69 -8.13 7.70 6.31
CA PRO A 69 -6.95 6.97 5.90
C PRO A 69 -6.57 6.05 7.06
N LYS A 70 -6.38 4.76 6.77
CA LYS A 70 -5.89 3.85 7.79
C LYS A 70 -4.54 4.35 8.27
N ALA A 71 -4.35 4.35 9.59
CA ALA A 71 -3.05 4.62 10.15
C ALA A 71 -2.05 3.64 9.52
N VAL A 72 -0.97 4.18 8.98
CA VAL A 72 0.08 3.34 8.41
C VAL A 72 0.80 2.64 9.55
N THR A 73 0.70 1.31 9.60
CA THR A 73 1.41 0.51 10.59
C THR A 73 2.71 0.02 9.99
N VAL A 74 3.78 0.78 10.19
CA VAL A 74 5.09 0.51 9.58
C VAL A 74 5.67 -0.82 10.07
N GLU A 75 5.42 -1.17 11.32
CA GLU A 75 6.00 -2.39 11.94
C GLU A 75 5.58 -3.67 11.22
N ASP A 76 4.34 -3.72 10.71
CA ASP A 76 3.80 -4.91 10.05
C ASP A 76 4.17 -5.00 8.57
N LYS A 77 4.94 -4.05 8.06
CA LYS A 77 5.30 -4.00 6.65
C LYS A 77 6.61 -4.74 6.39
N THR A 78 6.74 -5.28 5.19
CA THR A 78 8.02 -5.83 4.74
C THR A 78 9.06 -4.73 4.59
N THR A 79 10.32 -5.10 4.52
CA THR A 79 11.41 -4.14 4.32
C THR A 79 11.21 -3.32 3.03
N THR A 80 10.83 -3.97 1.95
CA THR A 80 10.55 -3.29 0.67
C THR A 80 9.41 -2.29 0.79
N GLU A 81 8.33 -2.67 1.48
CA GLU A 81 7.20 -1.78 1.71
C GLU A 81 7.59 -0.58 2.59
N LYS A 82 8.42 -0.82 3.62
CA LYS A 82 8.94 0.27 4.48
C LYS A 82 9.74 1.28 3.67
N ILE A 83 10.60 0.81 2.76
CA ILE A 83 11.37 1.69 1.89
C ILE A 83 10.44 2.53 1.00
N LYS A 84 9.42 1.91 0.42
CA LYS A 84 8.44 2.62 -0.41
C LYS A 84 7.70 3.70 0.38
N LEU A 85 7.34 3.42 1.62
CA LEU A 85 6.67 4.42 2.48
C LEU A 85 7.58 5.61 2.74
N ILE A 86 8.86 5.38 2.99
CA ILE A 86 9.84 6.45 3.18
C ILE A 86 9.97 7.29 1.91
N GLU A 87 9.99 6.65 0.74
CA GLU A 87 10.08 7.34 -0.55
C GLU A 87 8.88 8.23 -0.85
N GLN A 88 7.71 7.94 -0.26
CA GLN A 88 6.50 8.75 -0.42
C GLN A 88 6.54 10.05 0.39
N LEU A 89 7.44 10.17 1.34
CA LEU A 89 7.57 11.36 2.16
C LEU A 89 8.20 12.50 1.37
N GLU A 90 7.91 13.73 1.80
CA GLU A 90 8.59 14.90 1.26
C GLU A 90 10.07 14.88 1.66
N ASP A 91 10.90 15.59 0.88
CA ASP A 91 12.35 15.59 1.09
C ASP A 91 12.76 15.97 2.50
N GLU A 92 12.08 16.96 3.08
CA GLU A 92 12.36 17.43 4.44
C GLU A 92 12.14 16.31 5.46
N ASP A 93 11.02 15.61 5.35
CA ASP A 93 10.68 14.52 6.26
C ASP A 93 11.62 13.33 6.10
N ARG A 94 11.96 12.99 4.85
CA ARG A 94 12.93 11.93 4.59
C ARG A 94 14.28 12.24 5.21
N ASN A 95 14.73 13.49 5.11
CA ASN A 95 16.00 13.92 5.69
C ASN A 95 16.00 13.81 7.21
N VAL A 96 14.88 14.09 7.85
CA VAL A 96 14.73 13.87 9.31
C VAL A 96 14.90 12.41 9.67
N ILE A 97 14.25 11.52 8.92
CA ILE A 97 14.36 10.07 9.14
C ILE A 97 15.80 9.58 8.97
N TYR A 98 16.48 10.02 7.91
CA TYR A 98 17.86 9.63 7.67
C TYR A 98 18.79 10.09 8.77
N ARG A 99 18.60 11.31 9.27
CA ARG A 99 19.37 11.81 10.42
C ARG A 99 19.11 11.01 11.68
N MET A 100 17.86 10.60 11.91
CA MET A 100 17.51 9.73 13.04
C MET A 100 18.20 8.38 12.93
N ILE A 101 18.21 7.78 11.75
CA ILE A 101 18.90 6.51 11.50
C ILE A 101 20.39 6.65 11.77
N ASP A 102 21.02 7.70 11.25
CA ASP A 102 22.43 7.99 11.48
C ASP A 102 22.74 8.12 12.97
N THR A 103 21.90 8.85 13.68
CA THR A 103 22.06 9.05 15.14
C THR A 103 21.95 7.72 15.88
N MET A 104 20.96 6.91 15.55
CA MET A 104 20.75 5.62 16.21
C MET A 104 21.86 4.62 15.90
N LEU A 105 22.35 4.59 14.68
CA LEU A 105 23.47 3.73 14.30
C LEU A 105 24.75 4.15 14.98
N THR A 106 25.00 5.45 15.10
CA THR A 106 26.15 5.98 15.83
C THR A 106 26.07 5.59 17.30
N LYS A 107 24.91 5.76 17.91
CA LYS A 107 24.67 5.34 19.29
C LYS A 107 24.96 3.85 19.49
N LYS A 108 24.49 3.01 18.56
CA LYS A 108 24.73 1.57 18.61
C LYS A 108 26.22 1.25 18.52
N LYS A 109 26.95 1.91 17.64
CA LYS A 109 28.41 1.73 17.51
C LYS A 109 29.14 2.08 18.79
N PHE A 110 28.75 3.15 19.47
CA PHE A 110 29.31 3.52 20.76
C PHE A 110 29.00 2.49 21.84
N GLN A 111 27.77 2.02 21.91
CA GLN A 111 27.36 0.97 22.85
C GLN A 111 28.16 -0.31 22.63
N ASP A 112 28.31 -0.75 21.38
CA ASP A 112 29.08 -1.94 21.04
C ASP A 112 30.56 -1.75 21.40
N PHE A 113 31.13 -0.59 21.14
CA PHE A 113 32.50 -0.25 21.50
C PHE A 113 32.70 -0.31 22.99
N PHE A 114 31.87 0.33 23.78
CA PHE A 114 31.97 0.32 25.25
C PHE A 114 31.78 -1.08 25.79
N GLN A 115 30.85 -1.83 25.30
CA GLN A 115 30.61 -3.19 25.74
C GLN A 115 31.80 -4.10 25.47
N GLN A 116 32.42 -4.00 24.29
CA GLN A 116 33.62 -4.77 23.93
C GLN A 116 34.82 -4.39 24.80
N ASN A 117 34.94 -3.13 25.17
CA ASN A 117 36.08 -2.64 25.96
C ASN A 117 35.88 -2.80 27.46
N ILE A 118 34.65 -2.89 27.95
CA ILE A 118 34.34 -3.08 29.35
C ILE A 118 34.35 -4.56 29.73
N ASP A 119 33.91 -5.44 28.85
CA ASP A 119 33.78 -6.88 29.11
C ASP A 119 35.12 -7.64 29.01
N VAL A 120 36.20 -6.97 28.72
CA VAL A 120 37.54 -7.56 28.58
C VAL A 120 38.23 -7.77 29.94
N LYS A 121 37.51 -7.64 31.00
CA LYS A 121 38.09 -7.89 32.34
C LYS A 121 38.04 -9.34 32.70
#